data_994e3ecb481663d19723a60b48f5bfe4
#
_entry.id   994e3ecb481663d19723a60b48f5bfe4
#
_cell.length_a   1.000
_cell.length_b   1.000
_cell.length_c   1.000
_cell.angle_alpha   90.00
_cell.angle_beta   90.00
_cell.angle_gamma   90.00
#
_symmetry.space_group_name_H-M   'P 1'
#
loop_
_entity.id
_entity.type
_entity.pdbx_description
1 polymer ?
#
loop_
_entity_poly.entity_id
_entity_poly.type
_entity_poly.pdbx_seq_one_letter_code
_entity_poly.pdbx_strand_id
1 'polypeptide(L)'
;MLVFDVELKEIQKPISAPTDVAAPPADATTTASGLAYKVMQAGTGVAKPVATSKVTVHYTGWTTDGKMFDSSVQRGTPATFPLNKVIKGWTEGVQLMVVGEKTRFWIPENLAYQGRPGAPAGMLVFDVELQDIQ
;
A
#
# COMPACT_ATOMS: atom_id res chain seq x y z
N MET A 1 -8.07 -20.77 33.81
CA MET A 1 -7.93 -20.22 33.05
C MET A 1 -7.52 -19.88 32.14
N LEU A 2 -7.53 -19.71 31.85
CA LEU A 2 -6.94 -19.19 30.92
C LEU A 2 -7.05 -18.71 30.03
N VAL A 3 -7.17 -18.56 29.68
CA VAL A 3 -7.00 -18.03 28.73
C VAL A 3 -6.97 -17.52 28.03
N PHE A 4 -6.92 -17.22 27.80
CA PHE A 4 -6.55 -16.54 27.08
C PHE A 4 -6.69 -16.30 26.10
N ASP A 5 -7.00 -16.47 26.08
CA ASP A 5 -6.86 -16.16 25.04
C ASP A 5 -6.74 -15.67 24.27
N VAL A 6 -6.60 -15.54 24.50
CA VAL A 6 -6.01 -14.91 23.74
C VAL A 6 -6.04 -14.82 22.60
N GLU A 7 -6.22 -14.87 22.55
CA GLU A 7 -5.94 -14.72 21.57
C GLU A 7 -5.86 -14.47 20.57
N LEU A 8 -5.85 -14.77 20.65
CA LEU A 8 -5.52 -14.52 19.58
C LEU A 8 -6.06 -14.34 18.57
N LYS A 9 -6.64 -14.26 18.83
CA LYS A 9 -6.99 -14.02 17.77
C LYS A 9 -6.72 -13.21 16.76
N GLU A 10 -6.86 -12.78 16.67
CA GLU A 10 -6.66 -11.88 15.73
C GLU A 10 -5.51 -12.01 15.00
N ILE A 11 -4.75 -12.26 15.54
CA ILE A 11 -3.47 -12.40 15.01
C ILE A 11 -3.41 -13.42 13.95
N GLN A 12 -4.22 -14.40 14.10
CA GLN A 12 -4.18 -15.54 13.23
C GLN A 12 -5.00 -15.37 11.96
N LYS A 13 -5.75 -14.27 11.88
CA LYS A 13 -6.55 -14.03 10.72
C LYS A 13 -5.72 -13.64 9.53
N PRO A 14 -5.92 -14.25 8.37
CA PRO A 14 -5.26 -13.77 7.16
C PRO A 14 -5.80 -12.40 6.79
N ILE A 15 -4.96 -11.59 6.13
CA ILE A 15 -5.37 -10.30 5.62
C ILE A 15 -6.18 -10.53 4.36
N SER A 16 -7.45 -10.17 4.38
CA SER A 16 -8.33 -10.37 3.25
C SER A 16 -8.09 -9.31 2.19
N ALA A 17 -8.16 -9.72 0.92
CA ALA A 17 -8.10 -8.78 -0.17
C ALA A 17 -9.33 -7.88 -0.18
N PRO A 18 -9.20 -6.62 -0.62
CA PRO A 18 -10.35 -5.75 -0.76
C PRO A 18 -11.29 -6.25 -1.86
N THR A 19 -12.56 -5.90 -1.75
CA THR A 19 -13.55 -6.32 -2.74
C THR A 19 -13.30 -5.69 -4.11
N ASP A 20 -12.59 -4.57 -4.18
CA ASP A 20 -12.27 -3.86 -5.41
C ASP A 20 -10.84 -4.15 -5.90
N VAL A 21 -10.25 -5.27 -5.49
CA VAL A 21 -8.87 -5.61 -5.84
C VAL A 21 -8.68 -5.84 -7.33
N ALA A 22 -9.72 -6.27 -8.04
CA ALA A 22 -9.59 -6.60 -9.46
C ALA A 22 -9.44 -5.37 -10.36
N ALA A 23 -9.99 -4.22 -9.95
CA ALA A 23 -9.93 -2.99 -10.73
C ALA A 23 -10.29 -1.81 -9.84
N PRO A 24 -9.82 -0.59 -10.17
CA PRO A 24 -10.19 0.58 -9.39
C PRO A 24 -11.69 0.85 -9.49
N PRO A 25 -12.33 1.26 -8.38
CA PRO A 25 -13.74 1.62 -8.42
C PRO A 25 -13.94 2.95 -9.17
N ALA A 26 -15.19 3.23 -9.54
CA ALA A 26 -15.52 4.43 -10.31
C ALA A 26 -15.16 5.71 -9.57
N ASP A 27 -15.12 5.69 -8.24
CA ASP A 27 -14.81 6.87 -7.44
C ASP A 27 -13.33 7.01 -7.12
N ALA A 28 -12.47 6.15 -7.67
CA ALA A 28 -11.02 6.33 -7.54
C ALA A 28 -10.56 7.47 -8.45
N THR A 29 -9.51 8.17 -8.01
CA THR A 29 -8.90 9.23 -8.79
C THR A 29 -7.75 8.63 -9.60
N THR A 30 -7.66 8.96 -10.88
CA THR A 30 -6.59 8.48 -11.75
C THR A 30 -5.68 9.64 -12.12
N THR A 31 -4.37 9.46 -11.96
CA THR A 31 -3.39 10.48 -12.32
C THR A 31 -3.06 10.37 -13.82
N ALA A 32 -2.29 11.34 -14.30
CA ALA A 32 -1.90 11.38 -15.70
C ALA A 32 -1.07 10.16 -16.12
N SER A 33 -0.35 9.55 -15.17
CA SER A 33 0.47 8.36 -15.46
C SER A 33 -0.34 7.07 -15.51
N GLY A 34 -1.61 7.12 -15.11
CA GLY A 34 -2.46 5.94 -15.05
C GLY A 34 -2.57 5.32 -13.66
N LEU A 35 -1.90 5.90 -12.66
CA LEU A 35 -2.04 5.45 -11.27
C LEU A 35 -3.43 5.83 -10.76
N ALA A 36 -4.17 4.86 -10.21
CA ALA A 36 -5.45 5.14 -9.58
C ALA A 36 -5.28 5.04 -8.06
N TYR A 37 -5.99 5.88 -7.34
CA TYR A 37 -5.93 5.84 -5.88
C TYR A 37 -7.24 6.30 -5.26
N LYS A 38 -7.45 5.87 -4.01
CA LYS A 38 -8.60 6.27 -3.22
C LYS A 38 -8.17 6.40 -1.77
N VAL A 39 -8.42 7.57 -1.18
CA VAL A 39 -8.12 7.79 0.23
C VAL A 39 -9.14 7.02 1.07
N MET A 40 -8.65 6.07 1.86
CA MET A 40 -9.50 5.26 2.73
C MET A 40 -9.68 5.91 4.09
N GLN A 41 -8.66 6.65 4.55
CA GLN A 41 -8.70 7.36 5.82
C GLN A 41 -7.85 8.61 5.69
N ALA A 42 -8.43 9.77 5.96
CA ALA A 42 -7.72 11.03 5.88
C ALA A 42 -6.66 11.10 6.97
N GLY A 43 -5.51 11.70 6.64
CA GLY A 43 -4.45 11.91 7.60
C GLY A 43 -4.62 13.20 8.39
N THR A 44 -3.80 13.33 9.42
CA THR A 44 -3.81 14.52 10.29
C THR A 44 -2.65 15.44 9.98
N GLY A 45 -1.63 14.96 9.25
CA GLY A 45 -0.50 15.78 8.87
C GLY A 45 -0.84 16.72 7.73
N VAL A 46 0.05 17.68 7.48
CA VAL A 46 -0.09 18.61 6.36
C VAL A 46 1.07 18.50 5.39
N ALA A 47 2.20 17.97 5.82
CA ALA A 47 3.37 17.82 4.98
C ALA A 47 3.26 16.56 4.12
N LYS A 48 3.71 16.65 2.88
CA LYS A 48 3.78 15.53 1.96
C LYS A 48 5.24 15.20 1.69
N PRO A 49 5.58 13.92 1.50
CA PRO A 49 6.97 13.59 1.17
C PRO A 49 7.31 14.03 -0.25
N VAL A 50 8.59 14.18 -0.51
CA VAL A 50 9.11 14.41 -1.86
C VAL A 50 9.88 13.17 -2.31
N ALA A 51 10.29 13.13 -3.58
CA ALA A 51 10.90 11.94 -4.15
C ALA A 51 12.18 11.52 -3.42
N THR A 52 12.88 12.45 -2.78
CA THR A 52 14.10 12.15 -2.02
C THR A 52 13.85 11.83 -0.56
N SER A 53 12.61 11.90 -0.11
CA SER A 53 12.26 11.62 1.29
C SER A 53 12.35 10.13 1.58
N LYS A 54 12.67 9.81 2.84
CA LYS A 54 12.41 8.48 3.38
C LYS A 54 11.06 8.48 4.05
N VAL A 55 10.31 7.42 3.86
CA VAL A 55 8.97 7.29 4.45
C VAL A 55 8.89 6.01 5.24
N THR A 56 8.16 6.06 6.35
CA THR A 56 7.83 4.87 7.14
C THR A 56 6.37 4.58 6.91
N VAL A 57 6.07 3.37 6.46
CA VAL A 57 4.72 2.98 6.06
C VAL A 57 4.37 1.60 6.59
N HIS A 58 3.09 1.38 6.82
CA HIS A 58 2.50 0.05 6.87
C HIS A 58 1.77 -0.18 5.56
N TYR A 59 1.96 -1.34 4.97
CA TYR A 59 1.36 -1.62 3.67
C TYR A 59 1.02 -3.08 3.50
N THR A 60 0.08 -3.35 2.61
CA THR A 60 -0.24 -4.69 2.14
C THR A 60 -0.47 -4.61 0.63
N GLY A 61 0.11 -5.56 -0.10
CA GLY A 61 -0.02 -5.60 -1.56
C GLY A 61 -0.65 -6.90 -2.03
N TRP A 62 -1.53 -6.78 -3.03
CA TRP A 62 -2.21 -7.92 -3.67
C TRP A 62 -2.06 -7.83 -5.17
N THR A 63 -2.09 -8.99 -5.82
CA THR A 63 -2.35 -9.06 -7.26
C THR A 63 -3.86 -8.96 -7.47
N THR A 64 -4.29 -8.72 -8.72
CA THR A 64 -5.71 -8.47 -8.98
C THR A 64 -6.61 -9.69 -8.78
N ASP A 65 -6.02 -10.87 -8.63
CA ASP A 65 -6.75 -12.09 -8.27
C ASP A 65 -6.98 -12.23 -6.76
N GLY A 66 -6.56 -11.22 -5.98
CA GLY A 66 -6.76 -11.22 -4.54
C GLY A 66 -5.66 -11.89 -3.74
N LYS A 67 -4.58 -12.29 -4.39
CA LYS A 67 -3.49 -12.97 -3.73
C LYS A 67 -2.52 -11.96 -3.11
N MET A 68 -2.37 -12.00 -1.80
CA MET A 68 -1.41 -11.14 -1.10
C MET A 68 0.00 -11.61 -1.39
N PHE A 69 0.89 -10.69 -1.79
CA PHE A 69 2.27 -11.05 -2.07
C PHE A 69 3.25 -10.41 -1.10
N ASP A 70 2.84 -9.41 -0.34
CA ASP A 70 3.71 -8.75 0.63
C ASP A 70 2.87 -7.93 1.61
N SER A 71 3.32 -7.86 2.88
CA SER A 71 2.62 -7.07 3.89
C SER A 71 3.53 -6.80 5.08
N SER A 72 3.74 -5.52 5.38
CA SER A 72 4.40 -5.12 6.61
C SER A 72 3.50 -5.35 7.83
N VAL A 73 2.19 -5.26 7.63
CA VAL A 73 1.21 -5.50 8.69
C VAL A 73 1.30 -6.95 9.18
N GLN A 74 1.43 -7.89 8.24
CA GLN A 74 1.55 -9.30 8.57
C GLN A 74 2.87 -9.58 9.31
N ARG A 75 3.93 -8.88 8.94
CA ARG A 75 5.22 -9.01 9.63
C ARG A 75 5.21 -8.34 11.01
N GLY A 76 4.27 -7.44 11.26
CA GLY A 76 4.14 -6.75 12.54
C GLY A 76 5.07 -5.56 12.71
N THR A 77 5.75 -5.11 11.65
CA THR A 77 6.72 -4.01 11.74
C THR A 77 6.59 -3.11 10.52
N PRO A 78 6.47 -1.80 10.70
CA PRO A 78 6.46 -0.88 9.56
C PRO A 78 7.78 -0.92 8.79
N ALA A 79 7.71 -0.56 7.54
CA ALA A 79 8.89 -0.54 6.67
C ALA A 79 9.27 0.90 6.35
N THR A 80 10.57 1.16 6.23
CA THR A 80 11.10 2.48 5.87
C THR A 80 11.82 2.37 4.54
N PHE A 81 11.45 3.25 3.60
CA PHE A 81 12.03 3.25 2.26
C PHE A 81 12.36 4.67 1.83
N PRO A 82 13.48 4.87 1.08
CA PRO A 82 13.61 6.09 0.29
C PRO A 82 12.65 6.01 -0.90
N LEU A 83 11.89 7.07 -1.15
CA LEU A 83 10.84 7.05 -2.17
C LEU A 83 11.37 6.87 -3.59
N ASN A 84 12.61 7.25 -3.85
CA ASN A 84 13.20 7.08 -5.17
C ASN A 84 13.80 5.69 -5.40
N LYS A 85 13.64 4.77 -4.44
CA LYS A 85 14.14 3.39 -4.54
C LYS A 85 13.04 2.35 -4.59
N VAL A 86 11.78 2.77 -4.71
CA VAL A 86 10.65 1.86 -4.79
C VAL A 86 10.03 1.94 -6.17
N ILE A 87 9.01 1.11 -6.44
CA ILE A 87 8.36 1.12 -7.76
C ILE A 87 7.77 2.50 -8.04
N LYS A 88 7.64 2.83 -9.32
CA LYS A 88 7.24 4.18 -9.74
C LYS A 88 5.88 4.59 -9.20
N GLY A 89 4.94 3.64 -9.11
CA GLY A 89 3.62 3.93 -8.56
C GLY A 89 3.68 4.39 -7.11
N TRP A 90 4.58 3.83 -6.31
CA TRP A 90 4.80 4.28 -4.94
C TRP A 90 5.48 5.64 -4.91
N THR A 91 6.51 5.83 -5.74
CA THR A 91 7.21 7.12 -5.79
C THR A 91 6.23 8.25 -6.07
N GLU A 92 5.34 8.03 -7.02
CA GLU A 92 4.32 9.04 -7.35
C GLU A 92 3.24 9.12 -6.29
N GLY A 93 2.68 7.96 -5.90
CA GLY A 93 1.48 7.92 -5.05
C GLY A 93 1.71 8.39 -3.63
N VAL A 94 2.81 7.98 -3.02
CA VAL A 94 3.08 8.34 -1.63
C VAL A 94 3.34 9.83 -1.48
N GLN A 95 3.82 10.51 -2.53
CA GLN A 95 3.98 11.96 -2.50
C GLN A 95 2.65 12.70 -2.43
N LEU A 96 1.54 12.02 -2.71
CA LEU A 96 0.20 12.60 -2.59
C LEU A 96 -0.37 12.47 -1.18
N MET A 97 0.27 11.69 -0.32
CA MET A 97 -0.22 11.38 1.01
C MET A 97 0.34 12.32 2.07
N VAL A 98 -0.40 12.46 3.16
CA VAL A 98 0.10 13.12 4.38
C VAL A 98 0.22 12.09 5.50
N VAL A 99 0.95 12.43 6.55
CA VAL A 99 1.14 11.52 7.69
C VAL A 99 -0.22 11.19 8.32
N GLY A 100 -0.43 9.93 8.60
CA GLY A 100 -1.68 9.41 9.16
C GLY A 100 -2.70 9.00 8.12
N GLU A 101 -2.44 9.29 6.85
CA GLU A 101 -3.36 8.93 5.76
C GLU A 101 -3.21 7.47 5.39
N LYS A 102 -4.32 6.83 5.06
CA LYS A 102 -4.34 5.48 4.51
C LYS A 102 -5.00 5.54 3.14
N THR A 103 -4.28 5.12 2.12
CA THR A 103 -4.72 5.23 0.73
C THR A 103 -4.55 3.88 0.04
N ARG A 104 -5.53 3.52 -0.79
CA ARG A 104 -5.45 2.34 -1.65
C ARG A 104 -5.03 2.76 -3.04
N PHE A 105 -4.03 2.07 -3.58
CA PHE A 105 -3.49 2.34 -4.90
C PHE A 105 -3.71 1.15 -5.81
N TRP A 106 -4.12 1.42 -7.05
CA TRP A 106 -4.14 0.44 -8.13
C TRP A 106 -3.05 0.86 -9.09
N ILE A 107 -1.96 0.10 -9.13
CA ILE A 107 -0.74 0.47 -9.82
C ILE A 107 -0.62 -0.35 -11.09
N PRO A 108 -0.73 0.25 -12.29
CA PRO A 108 -0.58 -0.50 -13.54
C PRO A 108 0.83 -1.06 -13.65
N GLU A 109 0.97 -2.12 -14.44
CA GLU A 109 2.23 -2.85 -14.53
C GLU A 109 3.41 -1.97 -14.90
N ASN A 110 3.21 -0.99 -15.76
CA ASN A 110 4.31 -0.10 -16.18
C ASN A 110 4.81 0.81 -15.05
N LEU A 111 4.04 0.97 -13.97
CA LEU A 111 4.45 1.71 -12.78
C LEU A 111 4.80 0.75 -11.62
N ALA A 112 4.69 -0.54 -11.84
CA ALA A 112 5.02 -1.59 -10.88
C ALA A 112 6.32 -2.28 -11.32
N TYR A 113 6.28 -3.60 -11.51
CA TYR A 113 7.49 -4.37 -11.79
C TYR A 113 7.72 -4.61 -13.29
N GLN A 114 6.85 -4.12 -14.14
CA GLN A 114 7.04 -4.08 -15.61
C GLN A 114 7.31 -5.46 -16.23
N GLY A 115 6.69 -6.51 -15.68
CA GLY A 115 6.88 -7.86 -16.17
C GLY A 115 8.21 -8.49 -15.78
N ARG A 116 8.93 -7.92 -14.82
CA ARG A 116 10.23 -8.42 -14.42
C ARG A 116 10.12 -9.85 -13.87
N PRO A 117 10.98 -10.78 -14.30
CA PRO A 117 10.94 -12.16 -13.79
C PRO A 117 11.15 -12.21 -12.28
N GLY A 118 10.40 -13.07 -11.61
CA GLY A 118 10.50 -13.24 -10.16
C GLY A 118 9.75 -12.21 -9.35
N ALA A 119 9.10 -11.23 -9.98
CA ALA A 119 8.30 -10.23 -9.31
C ALA A 119 6.83 -10.40 -9.68
N PRO A 120 5.89 -9.87 -8.84
CA PRO A 120 4.47 -9.94 -9.19
C PRO A 120 4.21 -9.28 -10.53
N ALA A 121 3.38 -9.92 -11.36
CA ALA A 121 3.07 -9.46 -12.70
C ALA A 121 1.74 -8.71 -12.72
N GLY A 122 1.59 -7.83 -13.71
CA GLY A 122 0.35 -7.11 -13.95
C GLY A 122 0.13 -5.96 -12.99
N MET A 123 -1.12 -5.51 -12.92
CA MET A 123 -1.53 -4.46 -12.00
C MET A 123 -1.43 -4.95 -10.56
N LEU A 124 -0.95 -4.09 -9.68
CA LEU A 124 -0.84 -4.39 -8.25
C LEU A 124 -1.72 -3.44 -7.46
N VAL A 125 -2.27 -3.94 -6.35
CA VAL A 125 -3.10 -3.15 -5.46
C VAL A 125 -2.41 -3.08 -4.10
N PHE A 126 -2.23 -1.87 -3.59
CA PHE A 126 -1.61 -1.66 -2.28
C PHE A 126 -2.49 -0.82 -1.39
N ASP A 127 -2.64 -1.25 -0.14
CA ASP A 127 -3.10 -0.36 0.93
C ASP A 127 -1.86 0.15 1.65
N VAL A 128 -1.70 1.47 1.71
CA VAL A 128 -0.51 2.11 2.29
C VAL A 128 -0.96 3.10 3.34
N GLU A 129 -0.38 2.98 4.53
CA GLU A 129 -0.58 3.95 5.61
C GLU A 129 0.75 4.66 5.84
N LEU A 130 0.78 5.96 5.62
CA LEU A 130 1.99 6.77 5.81
C LEU A 130 2.11 7.15 7.28
N GLN A 131 3.15 6.64 7.95
CA GLN A 131 3.32 6.85 9.38
C GLN A 131 4.31 7.95 9.71
N ASP A 132 5.34 8.13 8.87
CA ASP A 132 6.35 9.14 9.14
C ASP A 132 7.07 9.52 7.86
N ILE A 133 7.63 10.73 7.85
CA ILE A 133 8.44 11.27 6.77
C ILE A 133 9.76 11.74 7.38
N GLN A 134 10.85 11.24 6.82
CA GLN A 134 12.18 11.62 7.29
C GLN A 134 12.93 12.49 6.31
#